data_15a5b08d552dee80e109a3df89ec305c
#
_entry.id   15a5b08d552dee80e109a3df89ec305c
#
_cell.length_a   1.000
_cell.length_b   1.000
_cell.length_c   1.000
_cell.angle_alpha   90.00
_cell.angle_beta   90.00
_cell.angle_gamma   90.00
#
_symmetry.space_group_name_H-M   'P 1'
#
loop_
_entity.id
_entity.type
_entity.pdbx_description
1 polymer ?
#
loop_
_entity_poly.entity_id
_entity_poly.type
_entity_poly.pdbx_seq_one_letter_code
_entity_poly.pdbx_strand_id
1 'polypeptide(L)'
;MKKFALLFIALVTIFVVSACGNGDKTSGKSKETITIKDDLNKEGVKVPKNPKKVVVFNFGMLDTMDELGLQDHVAGLPKQSIPKYLSSYKSDKYANTGGLKEPDFEKVADIDPDLIIIAHRQSDSYKEFSKIAPTIYLDDDYTNYVDRFKHNTEVIGEIFNKENEVKDKLAKIDNSIADLKKKTSSTDKNGLVVMANDGKISAFGSKSRYGFIHDVFGVKPADKNIEASLHGQSISYEYIAKTNPDYLFVVDRGTAIGSKSSTKQVVENDYVKSVKAVKNNHVVYLDSATWYLSGGGLESMAQMVKEVKDGIEK
;
A
#
# COMPACT_ATOMS: atom_id res chain seq x y z
N MET A 1 -72.01 -29.54 41.99
CA MET A 1 -72.18 -28.95 43.34
C MET A 1 -70.93 -28.10 43.57
N LYS A 2 -71.16 -26.82 43.59
CA LYS A 2 -70.63 -25.79 44.54
C LYS A 2 -69.07 -25.79 44.70
N LYS A 3 -68.39 -24.75 44.09
CA LYS A 3 -67.99 -23.46 44.66
C LYS A 3 -66.75 -23.56 45.55
N PHE A 4 -65.70 -22.77 45.44
CA PHE A 4 -65.58 -21.34 45.74
C PHE A 4 -64.31 -20.74 45.12
N ALA A 5 -64.43 -19.51 44.62
CA ALA A 5 -63.33 -18.64 44.23
C ALA A 5 -62.69 -18.03 45.49
N LEU A 6 -61.40 -17.84 45.51
CA LEU A 6 -60.72 -16.98 46.44
C LEU A 6 -59.71 -16.09 45.68
N LEU A 7 -60.07 -14.82 45.69
CA LEU A 7 -59.36 -13.67 45.22
C LEU A 7 -58.21 -13.36 46.19
N PHE A 8 -56.93 -13.40 45.74
CA PHE A 8 -55.83 -12.83 46.54
C PHE A 8 -55.32 -11.58 45.83
N ILE A 9 -55.67 -10.44 46.42
CA ILE A 9 -55.14 -9.11 46.09
C ILE A 9 -53.77 -9.00 46.78
N ALA A 10 -52.68 -9.00 46.04
CA ALA A 10 -51.37 -8.67 46.55
C ALA A 10 -51.08 -7.19 46.29
N LEU A 11 -51.02 -6.42 47.37
CA LEU A 11 -50.68 -5.01 47.43
C LEU A 11 -49.18 -4.85 47.15
N VAL A 12 -48.80 -4.30 45.98
CA VAL A 12 -47.41 -3.96 45.67
C VAL A 12 -47.14 -2.54 46.13
N THR A 13 -46.42 -2.40 47.20
CA THR A 13 -45.89 -1.13 47.71
C THR A 13 -44.73 -0.68 46.84
N ILE A 14 -44.93 0.42 46.13
CA ILE A 14 -43.88 1.10 45.37
C ILE A 14 -43.05 1.95 46.35
N PHE A 15 -41.82 1.55 46.59
CA PHE A 15 -40.81 2.41 47.23
C PHE A 15 -40.18 3.30 46.16
N VAL A 16 -40.55 4.57 46.13
CA VAL A 16 -39.84 5.60 45.38
C VAL A 16 -38.67 6.08 46.24
N VAL A 17 -37.46 5.64 45.91
CA VAL A 17 -36.25 6.23 46.48
C VAL A 17 -35.78 7.32 45.53
N SER A 18 -36.09 8.56 45.83
CA SER A 18 -35.47 9.75 45.25
C SER A 18 -34.07 9.88 45.82
N ALA A 19 -33.05 9.47 45.02
CA ALA A 19 -31.68 9.83 45.29
C ALA A 19 -31.28 10.90 44.26
N CYS A 20 -31.35 12.17 44.64
CA CYS A 20 -30.62 13.25 44.00
C CYS A 20 -29.12 13.05 44.24
N GLY A 21 -28.40 12.55 43.27
CA GLY A 21 -26.96 12.56 43.22
C GLY A 21 -26.54 13.31 41.97
N ASN A 22 -26.11 14.56 42.14
CA ASN A 22 -25.51 15.38 41.13
C ASN A 22 -24.15 14.77 40.83
N GLY A 23 -24.02 14.01 39.71
CA GLY A 23 -22.79 13.47 39.20
C GLY A 23 -22.76 13.75 37.71
N ASP A 24 -21.95 14.70 37.31
CA ASP A 24 -21.57 14.91 35.91
C ASP A 24 -21.17 13.59 35.25
N LYS A 25 -22.12 12.95 34.60
CA LYS A 25 -21.82 11.90 33.63
C LYS A 25 -21.42 12.58 32.33
N THR A 26 -20.15 12.91 32.16
CA THR A 26 -19.51 12.94 30.88
C THR A 26 -19.73 11.56 30.25
N SER A 27 -20.79 11.42 29.48
CA SER A 27 -21.01 10.25 28.63
C SER A 27 -19.95 10.29 27.52
N GLY A 28 -18.75 9.77 27.80
CA GLY A 28 -17.81 9.41 26.78
C GLY A 28 -18.52 8.37 25.92
N LYS A 29 -19.03 8.77 24.76
CA LYS A 29 -19.40 7.82 23.70
C LYS A 29 -18.17 6.94 23.49
N SER A 30 -18.25 5.66 23.84
CA SER A 30 -17.19 4.70 23.46
C SER A 30 -17.03 4.84 21.95
N LYS A 31 -15.82 5.22 21.51
CA LYS A 31 -15.52 5.27 20.08
C LYS A 31 -15.83 3.89 19.52
N GLU A 32 -16.65 3.82 18.47
CA GLU A 32 -16.91 2.58 17.76
C GLU A 32 -15.57 2.01 17.28
N THR A 33 -15.37 0.72 17.46
CA THR A 33 -14.14 0.03 17.06
C THR A 33 -14.44 -1.14 16.16
N ILE A 34 -13.50 -1.45 15.27
CA ILE A 34 -13.48 -2.68 14.48
C ILE A 34 -12.22 -3.48 14.78
N THR A 35 -12.21 -4.75 14.45
CA THR A 35 -11.04 -5.61 14.63
C THR A 35 -10.41 -5.91 13.29
N ILE A 36 -9.20 -5.41 13.06
CA ILE A 36 -8.41 -5.66 11.86
C ILE A 36 -7.37 -6.74 12.15
N LYS A 37 -7.37 -7.80 11.35
CA LYS A 37 -6.35 -8.86 11.37
C LYS A 37 -5.32 -8.56 10.30
N ASP A 38 -4.05 -8.76 10.64
CA ASP A 38 -2.94 -8.60 9.71
C ASP A 38 -1.90 -9.72 9.86
N ASP A 39 -0.83 -9.68 9.08
CA ASP A 39 0.17 -10.75 9.07
C ASP A 39 1.04 -10.79 10.33
N LEU A 40 1.15 -9.69 11.06
CA LEU A 40 1.87 -9.60 12.33
C LEU A 40 0.98 -9.85 13.54
N ASN A 41 -0.35 -9.68 13.40
CA ASN A 41 -1.32 -9.90 14.47
C ASN A 41 -2.56 -10.67 13.97
N LYS A 42 -2.51 -11.99 14.06
CA LYS A 42 -3.58 -12.89 13.62
C LYS A 42 -4.82 -12.86 14.55
N GLU A 43 -4.64 -12.46 15.82
CA GLU A 43 -5.76 -12.24 16.75
C GLU A 43 -6.55 -10.99 16.38
N GLY A 44 -5.91 -10.02 15.77
CA GLY A 44 -6.48 -8.76 15.33
C GLY A 44 -6.26 -7.62 16.30
N VAL A 45 -6.24 -6.41 15.75
CA VAL A 45 -6.08 -5.14 16.46
C VAL A 45 -7.42 -4.43 16.51
N LYS A 46 -7.84 -3.97 17.69
CA LYS A 46 -9.00 -3.09 17.82
C LYS A 46 -8.64 -1.68 17.37
N VAL A 47 -9.24 -1.25 16.30
CA VAL A 47 -9.00 0.05 15.65
C VAL A 47 -10.24 0.92 15.81
N PRO A 48 -10.13 2.21 16.20
CA PRO A 48 -11.29 3.09 16.22
C PRO A 48 -11.81 3.35 14.79
N LYS A 49 -13.12 3.43 14.63
CA LYS A 49 -13.74 3.91 13.39
C LYS A 49 -13.48 5.42 13.24
N ASN A 50 -13.19 5.86 12.02
CA ASN A 50 -12.89 7.25 11.70
C ASN A 50 -11.84 7.89 12.65
N PRO A 51 -10.65 7.27 12.81
CA PRO A 51 -9.58 7.82 13.64
C PRO A 51 -9.21 9.22 13.13
N LYS A 52 -8.93 10.15 14.07
CA LYS A 52 -8.68 11.58 13.72
C LYS A 52 -7.22 11.90 13.54
N LYS A 53 -6.34 11.12 14.19
CA LYS A 53 -4.90 11.31 14.15
C LYS A 53 -4.25 10.00 13.69
N VAL A 54 -3.97 9.87 12.40
CA VAL A 54 -3.32 8.68 11.84
C VAL A 54 -1.86 8.99 11.51
N VAL A 55 -0.97 8.16 11.99
CA VAL A 55 0.44 8.16 11.56
C VAL A 55 0.63 7.08 10.50
N VAL A 56 1.18 7.47 9.32
CA VAL A 56 1.25 6.58 8.17
C VAL A 56 2.70 6.40 7.71
N PHE A 57 3.23 5.19 7.85
CA PHE A 57 4.55 4.80 7.34
C PHE A 57 4.50 4.07 5.99
N ASN A 58 3.30 3.73 5.50
CA ASN A 58 3.08 3.11 4.20
C ASN A 58 2.57 4.15 3.20
N PHE A 59 3.38 4.52 2.21
CA PHE A 59 3.00 5.51 1.21
C PHE A 59 1.91 5.02 0.23
N GLY A 60 1.74 3.71 0.03
CA GLY A 60 0.60 3.17 -0.71
C GLY A 60 -0.72 3.39 0.04
N MET A 61 -0.70 3.24 1.37
CA MET A 61 -1.89 3.55 2.18
C MET A 61 -2.12 5.06 2.32
N LEU A 62 -1.04 5.87 2.35
CA LEU A 62 -1.16 7.33 2.29
C LEU A 62 -1.81 7.79 0.98
N ASP A 63 -1.41 7.22 -0.14
CA ASP A 63 -2.02 7.41 -1.47
C ASP A 63 -3.50 7.03 -1.46
N THR A 64 -3.83 5.86 -0.91
CA THR A 64 -5.23 5.42 -0.78
C THR A 64 -6.05 6.39 0.08
N MET A 65 -5.50 6.88 1.19
CA MET A 65 -6.15 7.88 2.03
C MET A 65 -6.34 9.21 1.29
N ASP A 66 -5.34 9.63 0.49
CA ASP A 66 -5.42 10.84 -0.33
C ASP A 66 -6.56 10.74 -1.35
N GLU A 67 -6.61 9.66 -2.10
CA GLU A 67 -7.62 9.37 -3.11
C GLU A 67 -9.05 9.24 -2.55
N LEU A 68 -9.19 8.93 -1.27
CA LEU A 68 -10.47 8.87 -0.55
C LEU A 68 -10.85 10.18 0.16
N GLY A 69 -10.06 11.25 -0.01
CA GLY A 69 -10.31 12.55 0.63
C GLY A 69 -10.10 12.56 2.14
N LEU A 70 -9.15 11.75 2.65
CA LEU A 70 -8.88 11.54 4.07
C LEU A 70 -7.64 12.31 4.58
N GLN A 71 -7.18 13.35 3.85
CA GLN A 71 -5.97 14.11 4.17
C GLN A 71 -6.02 14.74 5.58
N ASP A 72 -7.22 15.12 6.03
CA ASP A 72 -7.42 15.73 7.36
C ASP A 72 -7.30 14.74 8.52
N HIS A 73 -7.29 13.44 8.23
CA HIS A 73 -7.07 12.37 9.21
C HIS A 73 -5.59 12.03 9.38
N VAL A 74 -4.72 12.42 8.44
CA VAL A 74 -3.27 12.18 8.53
C VAL A 74 -2.66 13.23 9.47
N ALA A 75 -2.03 12.77 10.56
CA ALA A 75 -1.36 13.62 11.53
C ALA A 75 0.15 13.66 11.35
N GLY A 76 0.76 12.54 10.89
CA GLY A 76 2.19 12.45 10.71
C GLY A 76 2.62 11.35 9.75
N LEU A 77 3.79 11.53 9.14
CA LEU A 77 4.41 10.59 8.20
C LEU A 77 5.92 10.85 8.09
N PRO A 78 6.71 9.89 7.55
CA PRO A 78 8.09 10.13 7.17
C PRO A 78 8.16 11.14 6.03
N LYS A 79 8.81 12.30 6.24
CA LYS A 79 8.88 13.35 5.20
C LYS A 79 10.04 13.17 4.22
N GLN A 80 10.92 12.20 4.44
CA GLN A 80 11.99 11.87 3.51
C GLN A 80 11.44 11.07 2.32
N SER A 81 11.85 11.41 1.13
CA SER A 81 11.53 10.66 -0.11
C SER A 81 10.03 10.51 -0.41
N ILE A 82 9.20 11.51 -0.03
CA ILE A 82 7.79 11.52 -0.39
C ILE A 82 7.68 11.57 -1.93
N PRO A 83 6.91 10.65 -2.56
CA PRO A 83 6.64 10.68 -3.99
C PRO A 83 6.10 12.03 -4.47
N LYS A 84 6.42 12.41 -5.71
CA LYS A 84 6.07 13.73 -6.23
C LYS A 84 4.56 13.99 -6.21
N TYR A 85 3.74 13.00 -6.54
CA TYR A 85 2.29 13.14 -6.56
C TYR A 85 1.68 13.33 -5.15
N LEU A 86 2.39 12.88 -4.09
CA LEU A 86 2.04 13.09 -2.67
C LEU A 86 2.73 14.32 -2.06
N SER A 87 3.25 15.25 -2.87
CA SER A 87 4.07 16.38 -2.38
C SER A 87 3.33 17.35 -1.45
N SER A 88 2.00 17.38 -1.45
CA SER A 88 1.16 18.12 -0.50
C SER A 88 1.44 17.77 0.96
N TYR A 89 1.85 16.52 1.22
CA TYR A 89 2.21 16.01 2.54
C TYR A 89 3.56 16.51 3.07
N LYS A 90 4.33 17.27 2.28
CA LYS A 90 5.52 17.99 2.74
C LYS A 90 5.19 19.20 3.60
N SER A 91 3.94 19.69 3.55
CA SER A 91 3.44 20.80 4.35
C SER A 91 3.64 20.60 5.85
N ASP A 92 3.86 21.69 6.59
CA ASP A 92 4.02 21.67 8.06
C ASP A 92 2.73 21.29 8.81
N LYS A 93 1.60 21.19 8.12
CA LYS A 93 0.36 20.60 8.64
C LYS A 93 0.59 19.18 9.19
N TYR A 94 1.48 18.41 8.57
CA TYR A 94 1.77 17.03 8.92
C TYR A 94 3.07 16.94 9.71
N ALA A 95 3.08 16.24 10.83
CA ALA A 95 4.29 16.04 11.61
C ALA A 95 5.28 15.12 10.87
N ASN A 96 6.58 15.42 11.02
CA ASN A 96 7.63 14.56 10.50
C ASN A 96 7.96 13.46 11.52
N THR A 97 7.73 12.20 11.17
CA THR A 97 7.92 11.03 12.04
C THR A 97 9.27 10.33 11.83
N GLY A 98 10.26 11.03 11.27
CA GLY A 98 11.58 10.45 10.97
C GLY A 98 11.68 9.91 9.55
N GLY A 99 12.44 8.85 9.36
CA GLY A 99 12.63 8.17 8.09
C GLY A 99 11.79 6.88 7.98
N LEU A 100 11.61 6.38 6.74
CA LEU A 100 10.92 5.10 6.51
C LEU A 100 11.61 3.90 7.18
N LYS A 101 12.94 3.95 7.35
CA LYS A 101 13.71 2.88 8.00
C LYS A 101 14.11 3.21 9.43
N GLU A 102 14.08 4.48 9.79
CA GLU A 102 14.49 5.00 11.08
C GLU A 102 13.38 5.90 11.64
N PRO A 103 12.29 5.30 12.17
CA PRO A 103 11.21 6.04 12.81
C PRO A 103 11.70 6.81 14.03
N ASP A 104 11.18 8.01 14.24
CA ASP A 104 11.37 8.79 15.44
C ASP A 104 10.18 8.54 16.39
N PHE A 105 10.34 7.57 17.30
CA PHE A 105 9.27 7.12 18.19
C PHE A 105 8.82 8.22 19.17
N GLU A 106 9.71 9.14 19.56
CA GLU A 106 9.35 10.28 20.43
C GLU A 106 8.36 11.18 19.68
N LYS A 107 8.68 11.56 18.45
CA LYS A 107 7.77 12.37 17.62
C LYS A 107 6.46 11.65 17.29
N VAL A 108 6.48 10.33 17.10
CA VAL A 108 5.26 9.55 16.92
C VAL A 108 4.40 9.60 18.18
N ALA A 109 5.00 9.45 19.35
CA ALA A 109 4.29 9.52 20.64
C ALA A 109 3.74 10.93 20.91
N ASP A 110 4.48 11.99 20.60
CA ASP A 110 4.05 13.39 20.76
C ASP A 110 2.81 13.75 19.94
N ILE A 111 2.58 13.06 18.81
CA ILE A 111 1.37 13.21 18.00
C ILE A 111 0.14 12.72 18.77
N ASP A 112 0.30 11.76 19.69
CA ASP A 112 -0.79 11.06 20.38
C ASP A 112 -1.79 10.47 19.36
N PRO A 113 -1.37 9.51 18.51
CA PRO A 113 -2.18 9.03 17.39
C PRO A 113 -3.31 8.09 17.84
N ASP A 114 -4.41 8.10 17.11
CA ASP A 114 -5.50 7.13 17.26
C ASP A 114 -5.20 5.78 16.55
N LEU A 115 -4.35 5.83 15.52
CA LEU A 115 -3.98 4.70 14.67
C LEU A 115 -2.59 4.91 14.05
N ILE A 116 -1.82 3.84 13.99
CA ILE A 116 -0.55 3.80 13.24
C ILE A 116 -0.65 2.74 12.14
N ILE A 117 -0.29 3.11 10.91
CA ILE A 117 -0.27 2.21 9.75
C ILE A 117 1.18 2.00 9.34
N ILE A 118 1.66 0.77 9.40
CA ILE A 118 3.02 0.38 9.03
C ILE A 118 3.04 -0.64 7.89
N ALA A 119 4.21 -0.83 7.28
CA ALA A 119 4.47 -1.83 6.26
C ALA A 119 5.79 -2.58 6.55
N HIS A 120 6.29 -3.35 5.60
CA HIS A 120 7.46 -4.22 5.73
C HIS A 120 8.68 -3.53 6.37
N ARG A 121 8.98 -2.28 5.99
CA ARG A 121 10.17 -1.57 6.50
C ARG A 121 10.14 -1.32 8.01
N GLN A 122 8.97 -1.39 8.62
CA GLN A 122 8.73 -1.16 10.06
C GLN A 122 8.32 -2.44 10.80
N SER A 123 8.29 -3.61 10.15
CA SER A 123 7.81 -4.87 10.75
C SER A 123 8.52 -5.22 12.06
N ASP A 124 9.85 -5.04 12.10
CA ASP A 124 10.66 -5.33 13.29
C ASP A 124 10.35 -4.39 14.47
N SER A 125 9.80 -3.22 14.19
CA SER A 125 9.41 -2.20 15.17
C SER A 125 7.93 -2.25 15.55
N TYR A 126 7.18 -3.25 15.10
CA TYR A 126 5.74 -3.38 15.35
C TYR A 126 5.39 -3.27 16.84
N LYS A 127 6.16 -3.91 17.71
CA LYS A 127 5.92 -3.90 19.17
C LYS A 127 6.12 -2.52 19.78
N GLU A 128 7.07 -1.75 19.29
CA GLU A 128 7.34 -0.38 19.75
C GLU A 128 6.20 0.55 19.37
N PHE A 129 5.74 0.49 18.13
CA PHE A 129 4.56 1.24 17.68
C PHE A 129 3.30 0.87 18.47
N SER A 130 3.08 -0.42 18.73
CA SER A 130 1.91 -0.93 19.47
C SER A 130 1.86 -0.47 20.93
N LYS A 131 2.99 0.01 21.51
CA LYS A 131 3.00 0.64 22.83
C LYS A 131 2.45 2.08 22.80
N ILE A 132 2.51 2.73 21.64
CA ILE A 132 2.07 4.12 21.45
C ILE A 132 0.58 4.16 21.12
N ALA A 133 0.13 3.39 20.13
CA ALA A 133 -1.26 3.36 19.68
C ALA A 133 -1.62 2.03 18.98
N PRO A 134 -2.92 1.75 18.74
CA PRO A 134 -3.31 0.66 17.85
C PRO A 134 -2.54 0.73 16.55
N THR A 135 -1.84 -0.35 16.21
CA THR A 135 -0.95 -0.41 15.04
C THR A 135 -1.39 -1.55 14.14
N ILE A 136 -1.62 -1.26 12.86
CA ILE A 136 -1.94 -2.26 11.84
C ILE A 136 -0.81 -2.36 10.81
N TYR A 137 -0.57 -3.59 10.35
CA TYR A 137 0.43 -3.90 9.36
C TYR A 137 -0.25 -4.18 8.02
N LEU A 138 -0.14 -3.23 7.10
CA LEU A 138 -0.68 -3.34 5.74
C LEU A 138 0.50 -3.32 4.76
N ASP A 139 0.94 -4.51 4.35
CA ASP A 139 2.11 -4.68 3.48
C ASP A 139 1.72 -5.31 2.14
N ASP A 140 2.60 -5.21 1.16
CA ASP A 140 2.45 -5.84 -0.12
C ASP A 140 2.79 -7.33 -0.04
N ASP A 141 2.05 -8.16 -0.79
CA ASP A 141 2.42 -9.54 -1.07
C ASP A 141 2.82 -9.67 -2.53
N TYR A 142 4.12 -9.81 -2.78
CA TYR A 142 4.63 -9.86 -4.16
C TYR A 142 4.18 -11.08 -4.95
N THR A 143 3.77 -12.14 -4.27
CA THR A 143 3.23 -13.35 -4.91
C THR A 143 1.77 -13.21 -5.29
N ASN A 144 1.05 -12.29 -4.62
CA ASN A 144 -0.37 -12.00 -4.83
C ASN A 144 -0.65 -10.49 -4.73
N TYR A 145 0.13 -9.70 -5.48
CA TYR A 145 0.23 -8.25 -5.32
C TYR A 145 -1.11 -7.51 -5.47
N VAL A 146 -1.87 -7.82 -6.52
CA VAL A 146 -3.13 -7.10 -6.80
C VAL A 146 -4.22 -7.41 -5.77
N ASP A 147 -4.36 -8.68 -5.36
CA ASP A 147 -5.35 -9.04 -4.34
C ASP A 147 -4.97 -8.45 -2.98
N ARG A 148 -3.67 -8.40 -2.64
CA ARG A 148 -3.19 -7.76 -1.41
C ARG A 148 -3.45 -6.25 -1.43
N PHE A 149 -3.16 -5.58 -2.54
CA PHE A 149 -3.51 -4.17 -2.75
C PHE A 149 -5.00 -3.92 -2.52
N LYS A 150 -5.88 -4.72 -3.12
CA LYS A 150 -7.33 -4.60 -2.95
C LYS A 150 -7.72 -4.76 -1.48
N HIS A 151 -7.25 -5.83 -0.84
CA HIS A 151 -7.51 -6.09 0.57
C HIS A 151 -7.08 -4.91 1.46
N ASN A 152 -5.85 -4.41 1.29
CA ASN A 152 -5.36 -3.28 2.08
C ASN A 152 -6.20 -2.01 1.86
N THR A 153 -6.63 -1.77 0.61
CA THR A 153 -7.52 -0.66 0.25
C THR A 153 -8.91 -0.81 0.89
N GLU A 154 -9.46 -2.02 0.89
CA GLU A 154 -10.74 -2.35 1.55
C GLU A 154 -10.68 -2.15 3.05
N VAL A 155 -9.56 -2.51 3.71
CA VAL A 155 -9.33 -2.25 5.14
C VAL A 155 -9.38 -0.74 5.44
N ILE A 156 -8.75 0.11 4.61
CA ILE A 156 -8.87 1.57 4.76
C ILE A 156 -10.32 2.00 4.56
N GLY A 157 -11.01 1.49 3.55
CA GLY A 157 -12.44 1.75 3.33
C GLY A 157 -13.29 1.42 4.55
N GLU A 158 -13.08 0.26 5.16
CA GLU A 158 -13.79 -0.19 6.35
C GLU A 158 -13.52 0.72 7.57
N ILE A 159 -12.26 1.10 7.81
CA ILE A 159 -11.88 1.99 8.92
C ILE A 159 -12.57 3.36 8.81
N PHE A 160 -12.70 3.89 7.60
CA PHE A 160 -13.19 5.26 7.36
C PHE A 160 -14.62 5.33 6.80
N ASN A 161 -15.37 4.22 6.74
CA ASN A 161 -16.72 4.12 6.17
C ASN A 161 -16.77 4.61 4.70
N LYS A 162 -15.79 4.18 3.90
CA LYS A 162 -15.60 4.52 2.48
C LYS A 162 -15.73 3.30 1.56
N GLU A 163 -16.38 2.22 2.00
CA GLU A 163 -16.44 0.94 1.31
C GLU A 163 -16.98 1.07 -0.13
N ASN A 164 -18.01 1.92 -0.32
CA ASN A 164 -18.60 2.13 -1.66
C ASN A 164 -17.62 2.88 -2.58
N GLU A 165 -16.95 3.93 -2.08
CA GLU A 165 -15.95 4.68 -2.85
C GLU A 165 -14.78 3.79 -3.24
N VAL A 166 -14.31 2.95 -2.31
CA VAL A 166 -13.26 1.95 -2.55
C VAL A 166 -13.67 0.98 -3.64
N LYS A 167 -14.88 0.40 -3.55
CA LYS A 167 -15.41 -0.53 -4.54
C LYS A 167 -15.42 0.08 -5.95
N ASP A 168 -15.87 1.33 -6.08
CA ASP A 168 -15.95 2.02 -7.37
C ASP A 168 -14.55 2.30 -7.96
N LYS A 169 -13.59 2.69 -7.11
CA LYS A 169 -12.20 2.94 -7.53
C LYS A 169 -11.49 1.64 -7.92
N LEU A 170 -11.64 0.57 -7.13
CA LEU A 170 -11.07 -0.74 -7.43
C LEU A 170 -11.64 -1.31 -8.74
N ALA A 171 -12.94 -1.17 -9.01
CA ALA A 171 -13.55 -1.61 -10.26
C ALA A 171 -12.94 -0.90 -11.50
N LYS A 172 -12.60 0.38 -11.39
CA LYS A 172 -11.91 1.12 -12.47
C LYS A 172 -10.50 0.58 -12.73
N ILE A 173 -9.76 0.28 -11.65
CA ILE A 173 -8.41 -0.29 -11.76
C ILE A 173 -8.49 -1.71 -12.37
N ASP A 174 -9.44 -2.54 -11.93
CA ASP A 174 -9.67 -3.88 -12.49
C ASP A 174 -9.95 -3.85 -14.00
N ASN A 175 -10.80 -2.92 -14.43
CA ASN A 175 -11.08 -2.74 -15.86
C ASN A 175 -9.81 -2.32 -16.62
N SER A 176 -9.01 -1.42 -16.05
CA SER A 176 -7.75 -0.98 -16.68
C SER A 176 -6.73 -2.12 -16.77
N ILE A 177 -6.64 -2.97 -15.74
CA ILE A 177 -5.79 -4.18 -15.75
C ILE A 177 -6.29 -5.17 -16.81
N ALA A 178 -7.61 -5.40 -16.90
CA ALA A 178 -8.18 -6.30 -17.89
C ALA A 178 -7.90 -5.84 -19.32
N ASP A 179 -8.04 -4.54 -19.59
CA ASP A 179 -7.73 -3.93 -20.89
C ASP A 179 -6.24 -4.05 -21.23
N LEU A 180 -5.35 -3.81 -20.26
CA LEU A 180 -3.91 -4.00 -20.45
C LEU A 180 -3.59 -5.47 -20.76
N LYS A 181 -4.13 -6.41 -19.97
CA LYS A 181 -3.93 -7.85 -20.17
C LYS A 181 -4.42 -8.32 -21.54
N LYS A 182 -5.54 -7.79 -22.03
CA LYS A 182 -6.03 -8.08 -23.37
C LYS A 182 -5.01 -7.66 -24.45
N LYS A 183 -4.40 -6.49 -24.31
CA LYS A 183 -3.39 -5.97 -25.23
C LYS A 183 -2.10 -6.80 -25.19
N THR A 184 -1.57 -7.07 -24.00
CA THR A 184 -0.33 -7.87 -23.84
C THR A 184 -0.51 -9.29 -24.34
N SER A 185 -1.71 -9.89 -24.18
CA SER A 185 -2.03 -11.23 -24.67
C SER A 185 -2.17 -11.29 -26.21
N SER A 186 -2.38 -10.18 -26.89
CA SER A 186 -2.52 -10.12 -28.35
C SER A 186 -1.18 -10.06 -29.09
N THR A 187 -0.06 -10.05 -28.39
CA THR A 187 1.28 -9.99 -28.96
C THR A 187 2.19 -11.11 -28.43
N ASP A 188 3.16 -11.51 -29.22
CA ASP A 188 4.23 -12.44 -28.80
C ASP A 188 5.46 -11.73 -28.21
N LYS A 189 5.46 -10.41 -28.15
CA LYS A 189 6.54 -9.64 -27.56
C LYS A 189 6.69 -9.97 -26.08
N ASN A 190 7.95 -10.08 -25.66
CA ASN A 190 8.32 -10.34 -24.26
C ASN A 190 8.96 -9.12 -23.60
N GLY A 191 9.02 -9.13 -22.26
CA GLY A 191 9.61 -8.05 -21.49
C GLY A 191 10.56 -8.56 -20.41
N LEU A 192 11.57 -7.75 -20.12
CA LEU A 192 12.46 -7.91 -18.98
C LEU A 192 12.26 -6.73 -18.03
N VAL A 193 12.01 -7.02 -16.74
CA VAL A 193 11.89 -6.00 -15.71
C VAL A 193 13.21 -5.95 -14.94
N VAL A 194 13.81 -4.77 -14.86
CA VAL A 194 15.07 -4.55 -14.14
C VAL A 194 14.98 -3.38 -13.16
N MET A 195 15.76 -3.46 -12.10
CA MET A 195 16.00 -2.34 -11.20
C MET A 195 17.48 -1.98 -11.26
N ALA A 196 17.75 -0.71 -11.55
CA ALA A 196 19.07 -0.13 -11.47
C ALA A 196 19.31 0.45 -10.06
N ASN A 197 20.46 0.17 -9.49
CA ASN A 197 20.86 0.63 -8.17
C ASN A 197 22.38 0.77 -8.08
N ASP A 198 22.89 1.99 -8.16
CA ASP A 198 24.30 2.31 -7.97
C ASP A 198 25.24 1.43 -8.85
N GLY A 199 24.95 1.40 -10.14
CA GLY A 199 25.71 0.61 -11.13
C GLY A 199 25.43 -0.90 -11.13
N LYS A 200 24.65 -1.40 -10.17
CA LYS A 200 24.19 -2.80 -10.12
C LYS A 200 22.81 -2.92 -10.77
N ILE A 201 22.51 -4.12 -11.31
CA ILE A 201 21.22 -4.41 -11.91
C ILE A 201 20.66 -5.69 -11.32
N SER A 202 19.38 -5.67 -11.00
CA SER A 202 18.63 -6.87 -10.64
C SER A 202 17.48 -7.06 -11.63
N ALA A 203 17.22 -8.31 -12.03
CA ALA A 203 16.05 -8.70 -12.83
C ALA A 203 14.95 -9.28 -11.95
N PHE A 204 13.70 -9.08 -12.37
CA PHE A 204 12.50 -9.52 -11.66
C PHE A 204 11.64 -10.36 -12.58
N GLY A 205 11.46 -11.63 -12.23
CA GLY A 205 10.56 -12.56 -12.89
C GLY A 205 9.20 -12.64 -12.19
N SER A 206 8.40 -13.62 -12.60
CA SER A 206 7.11 -13.95 -11.96
C SER A 206 7.29 -14.16 -10.44
N LYS A 207 6.27 -13.76 -9.66
CA LYS A 207 6.25 -13.86 -8.18
C LYS A 207 7.38 -13.09 -7.47
N SER A 208 8.09 -12.21 -8.18
CA SER A 208 9.02 -11.24 -7.60
C SER A 208 8.32 -9.92 -7.28
N ARG A 209 9.03 -8.99 -6.66
CA ARG A 209 8.53 -7.65 -6.32
C ARG A 209 7.78 -6.95 -7.46
N TYR A 210 8.25 -7.05 -8.69
CA TYR A 210 7.62 -6.47 -9.89
C TYR A 210 7.05 -7.54 -10.82
N GLY A 211 6.92 -8.77 -10.33
CA GLY A 211 6.43 -9.92 -11.09
C GLY A 211 5.01 -9.77 -11.58
N PHE A 212 4.20 -8.93 -10.94
CA PHE A 212 2.83 -8.66 -11.36
C PHE A 212 2.73 -8.05 -12.77
N ILE A 213 3.82 -7.45 -13.32
CA ILE A 213 3.91 -7.08 -14.74
C ILE A 213 3.71 -8.31 -15.63
N HIS A 214 4.26 -9.45 -15.23
CA HIS A 214 4.12 -10.73 -15.94
C HIS A 214 2.82 -11.45 -15.54
N ASP A 215 2.61 -11.61 -14.23
CA ASP A 215 1.58 -12.49 -13.66
C ASP A 215 0.17 -11.90 -13.82
N VAL A 216 0.04 -10.57 -13.74
CA VAL A 216 -1.25 -9.87 -13.75
C VAL A 216 -1.43 -9.04 -15.01
N PHE A 217 -0.45 -8.21 -15.39
CA PHE A 217 -0.56 -7.37 -16.58
C PHE A 217 -0.34 -8.15 -17.88
N GLY A 218 0.17 -9.40 -17.79
CA GLY A 218 0.23 -10.34 -18.90
C GLY A 218 1.38 -10.11 -19.88
N VAL A 219 2.38 -9.29 -19.53
CA VAL A 219 3.61 -9.16 -20.34
C VAL A 219 4.39 -10.48 -20.26
N LYS A 220 4.63 -11.13 -21.40
CA LYS A 220 5.38 -12.38 -21.43
C LYS A 220 6.79 -12.16 -20.87
N PRO A 221 7.28 -12.98 -19.90
CA PRO A 221 8.65 -12.82 -19.42
C PRO A 221 9.67 -13.18 -20.50
N ALA A 222 10.70 -12.37 -20.66
CA ALA A 222 11.80 -12.64 -21.59
C ALA A 222 12.67 -13.81 -21.13
N ASP A 223 12.75 -14.05 -19.81
CA ASP A 223 13.33 -15.26 -19.21
C ASP A 223 12.39 -15.74 -18.08
N LYS A 224 11.96 -17.02 -18.17
CA LYS A 224 11.07 -17.66 -17.20
C LYS A 224 11.81 -18.23 -15.99
N ASN A 225 13.15 -18.25 -16.02
CA ASN A 225 13.99 -18.89 -15.00
C ASN A 225 14.54 -17.86 -13.98
N ILE A 226 14.12 -16.60 -14.05
CA ILE A 226 14.49 -15.61 -13.03
C ILE A 226 13.88 -16.01 -11.69
N GLU A 227 14.72 -16.13 -10.66
CA GLU A 227 14.29 -16.52 -9.30
C GLU A 227 13.33 -15.49 -8.71
N ALA A 228 12.25 -15.99 -8.08
CA ALA A 228 11.31 -15.15 -7.36
C ALA A 228 12.00 -14.53 -6.14
N SER A 229 12.08 -13.20 -6.09
CA SER A 229 12.79 -12.48 -5.03
C SER A 229 12.26 -11.07 -4.82
N LEU A 230 12.28 -10.63 -3.55
CA LEU A 230 12.01 -9.24 -3.15
C LEU A 230 13.06 -8.27 -3.72
N HIS A 231 14.32 -8.69 -3.77
CA HIS A 231 15.42 -7.83 -4.21
C HIS A 231 15.83 -8.05 -5.67
N GLY A 232 15.18 -9.00 -6.33
CA GLY A 232 15.51 -9.42 -7.68
C GLY A 232 16.78 -10.27 -7.75
N GLN A 233 16.94 -10.96 -8.87
CA GLN A 233 18.14 -11.72 -9.18
C GLN A 233 19.22 -10.78 -9.73
N SER A 234 20.43 -10.75 -9.16
CA SER A 234 21.54 -9.95 -9.67
C SER A 234 21.93 -10.44 -11.06
N ILE A 235 22.05 -9.53 -12.02
CA ILE A 235 22.39 -9.83 -13.42
C ILE A 235 23.50 -8.90 -13.92
N SER A 236 24.11 -9.30 -15.05
CA SER A 236 25.05 -8.46 -15.79
C SER A 236 24.40 -7.80 -17.01
N TYR A 237 25.09 -6.87 -17.64
CA TYR A 237 24.67 -6.26 -18.90
C TYR A 237 24.66 -7.28 -20.07
N GLU A 238 25.58 -8.25 -20.05
CA GLU A 238 25.63 -9.35 -21.01
C GLU A 238 24.39 -10.25 -20.90
N TYR A 239 23.85 -10.41 -19.67
CA TYR A 239 22.62 -11.14 -19.48
C TYR A 239 21.45 -10.46 -20.19
N ILE A 240 21.34 -9.12 -20.10
CA ILE A 240 20.30 -8.36 -20.83
C ILE A 240 20.49 -8.53 -22.34
N ALA A 241 21.72 -8.45 -22.82
CA ALA A 241 22.04 -8.65 -24.24
C ALA A 241 21.68 -10.06 -24.73
N LYS A 242 22.00 -11.09 -23.95
CA LYS A 242 21.70 -12.50 -24.28
C LYS A 242 20.18 -12.76 -24.25
N THR A 243 19.46 -12.22 -23.29
CA THR A 243 18.01 -12.34 -23.15
C THR A 243 17.29 -11.61 -24.29
N ASN A 244 17.85 -10.49 -24.75
CA ASN A 244 17.40 -9.70 -25.89
C ASN A 244 15.89 -9.40 -25.91
N PRO A 245 15.35 -8.76 -24.83
CA PRO A 245 13.92 -8.54 -24.66
C PRO A 245 13.36 -7.57 -25.70
N ASP A 246 12.06 -7.74 -26.02
CA ASP A 246 11.32 -6.81 -26.88
C ASP A 246 10.95 -5.53 -26.15
N TYR A 247 10.69 -5.61 -24.82
CA TYR A 247 10.48 -4.49 -23.90
C TYR A 247 11.47 -4.56 -22.74
N LEU A 248 12.03 -3.42 -22.34
CA LEU A 248 12.87 -3.30 -21.15
C LEU A 248 12.22 -2.30 -20.17
N PHE A 249 11.65 -2.82 -19.08
CA PHE A 249 11.07 -2.01 -18.01
C PHE A 249 12.13 -1.70 -16.98
N VAL A 250 12.35 -0.42 -16.65
CA VAL A 250 13.46 0.02 -15.79
C VAL A 250 12.93 0.84 -14.61
N VAL A 251 13.17 0.34 -13.41
CA VAL A 251 12.99 1.07 -12.14
C VAL A 251 14.35 1.58 -11.69
N ASP A 252 14.48 2.85 -11.34
CA ASP A 252 15.73 3.44 -10.81
C ASP A 252 15.62 3.66 -9.31
N ARG A 253 16.16 2.75 -8.51
CA ARG A 253 16.16 2.87 -7.06
C ARG A 253 16.90 4.12 -6.59
N GLY A 254 18.02 4.49 -7.23
CA GLY A 254 18.78 5.68 -6.87
C GLY A 254 17.93 6.94 -6.91
N THR A 255 17.21 7.14 -8.02
CA THR A 255 16.25 8.26 -8.17
C THR A 255 15.16 8.21 -7.11
N ALA A 256 14.60 7.03 -6.81
CA ALA A 256 13.53 6.89 -5.81
C ALA A 256 13.93 7.36 -4.41
N ILE A 257 15.17 7.10 -4.00
CA ILE A 257 15.67 7.46 -2.66
C ILE A 257 16.47 8.78 -2.61
N GLY A 258 16.42 9.59 -3.69
CA GLY A 258 17.12 10.87 -3.77
C GLY A 258 18.63 10.75 -3.98
N SER A 259 19.13 9.63 -4.49
CA SER A 259 20.52 9.38 -4.87
C SER A 259 20.73 9.62 -6.38
N LYS A 260 21.94 9.35 -6.89
CA LYS A 260 22.22 9.50 -8.32
C LYS A 260 21.46 8.45 -9.12
N SER A 261 20.88 8.88 -10.26
CA SER A 261 20.27 7.97 -11.22
C SER A 261 21.30 7.05 -11.87
N SER A 262 20.93 5.77 -11.97
CA SER A 262 21.71 4.73 -12.66
C SER A 262 21.08 4.28 -13.98
N THR A 263 19.91 4.79 -14.34
CA THR A 263 19.14 4.33 -15.50
C THR A 263 19.88 4.54 -16.81
N LYS A 264 20.53 5.71 -16.96
CA LYS A 264 21.31 6.04 -18.15
C LYS A 264 22.45 5.05 -18.37
N GLN A 265 23.12 4.61 -17.30
CA GLN A 265 24.20 3.63 -17.39
C GLN A 265 23.72 2.27 -17.90
N VAL A 266 22.47 1.87 -17.55
CA VAL A 266 21.88 0.61 -18.04
C VAL A 266 21.68 0.67 -19.53
N VAL A 267 21.09 1.73 -20.06
CA VAL A 267 20.66 1.82 -21.45
C VAL A 267 21.80 2.18 -22.39
N GLU A 268 22.76 3.02 -21.94
CA GLU A 268 23.91 3.45 -22.72
C GLU A 268 25.09 2.43 -22.71
N ASN A 269 24.95 1.33 -21.95
CA ASN A 269 25.96 0.27 -21.97
C ASN A 269 26.08 -0.38 -23.33
N ASP A 270 27.31 -0.66 -23.81
CA ASP A 270 27.56 -1.17 -25.15
C ASP A 270 26.90 -2.53 -25.42
N TYR A 271 26.77 -3.39 -24.42
CA TYR A 271 26.01 -4.65 -24.54
C TYR A 271 24.51 -4.39 -24.73
N VAL A 272 23.94 -3.41 -24.03
CA VAL A 272 22.48 -3.16 -24.01
C VAL A 272 22.02 -2.36 -25.23
N LYS A 273 22.86 -1.48 -25.79
CA LYS A 273 22.52 -0.69 -26.99
C LYS A 273 22.08 -1.56 -28.18
N SER A 274 22.53 -2.81 -28.25
CA SER A 274 22.22 -3.72 -29.34
C SER A 274 20.92 -4.51 -29.17
N VAL A 275 20.26 -4.49 -27.97
CA VAL A 275 19.05 -5.28 -27.74
C VAL A 275 17.84 -4.68 -28.46
N LYS A 276 16.85 -5.54 -28.75
CA LYS A 276 15.63 -5.16 -29.47
C LYS A 276 14.89 -3.98 -28.77
N ALA A 277 14.74 -4.04 -27.46
CA ALA A 277 14.06 -2.99 -26.70
C ALA A 277 14.67 -1.61 -26.92
N VAL A 278 16.01 -1.49 -26.97
CA VAL A 278 16.70 -0.21 -27.20
C VAL A 278 16.59 0.22 -28.65
N LYS A 279 16.86 -0.70 -29.61
CA LYS A 279 16.79 -0.40 -31.04
C LYS A 279 15.40 0.05 -31.50
N ASN A 280 14.35 -0.49 -30.88
CA ASN A 280 12.97 -0.21 -31.26
C ASN A 280 12.33 0.89 -30.37
N ASN A 281 13.10 1.54 -29.50
CA ASN A 281 12.61 2.55 -28.56
C ASN A 281 11.54 2.01 -27.58
N HIS A 282 11.63 0.73 -27.20
CA HIS A 282 10.74 0.06 -26.24
C HIS A 282 11.34 -0.02 -24.84
N VAL A 283 12.21 0.91 -24.46
CA VAL A 283 12.66 1.07 -23.08
C VAL A 283 11.59 1.86 -22.33
N VAL A 284 11.03 1.26 -21.30
CA VAL A 284 9.96 1.86 -20.47
C VAL A 284 10.56 2.26 -19.14
N TYR A 285 10.75 3.56 -18.94
CA TYR A 285 11.18 4.09 -17.65
C TYR A 285 9.97 4.24 -16.74
N LEU A 286 9.93 3.42 -15.71
CA LEU A 286 8.88 3.41 -14.71
C LEU A 286 9.14 4.48 -13.66
N ASP A 287 8.11 5.19 -13.18
CA ASP A 287 8.29 6.22 -12.14
C ASP A 287 8.87 5.60 -10.88
N SER A 288 10.12 5.95 -10.61
CA SER A 288 10.93 5.28 -9.60
C SER A 288 10.35 5.40 -8.19
N ALA A 289 9.75 6.54 -7.84
CA ALA A 289 9.16 6.75 -6.54
C ALA A 289 7.88 5.94 -6.37
N THR A 290 7.01 5.94 -7.37
CA THR A 290 5.78 5.15 -7.39
C THR A 290 6.08 3.66 -7.27
N TRP A 291 6.97 3.13 -8.10
CA TRP A 291 7.29 1.70 -8.11
C TRP A 291 8.12 1.22 -6.92
N TYR A 292 8.96 2.09 -6.34
CA TYR A 292 9.85 1.67 -5.26
C TYR A 292 9.36 2.05 -3.86
N LEU A 293 8.63 3.15 -3.70
CA LEU A 293 8.27 3.70 -2.38
C LEU A 293 6.78 3.61 -2.05
N SER A 294 5.89 3.76 -3.03
CA SER A 294 4.46 3.98 -2.79
C SER A 294 3.53 3.05 -3.58
N GLY A 295 4.05 1.99 -4.17
CA GLY A 295 3.19 0.99 -4.82
C GLY A 295 2.12 0.45 -3.85
N GLY A 296 1.01 -0.05 -4.39
CA GLY A 296 -0.08 -0.64 -3.60
C GLY A 296 -1.09 0.36 -3.05
N GLY A 297 -1.15 1.59 -3.60
CA GLY A 297 -2.23 2.55 -3.38
C GLY A 297 -3.13 2.73 -4.60
N LEU A 298 -4.20 3.49 -4.48
CA LEU A 298 -5.20 3.67 -5.55
C LEU A 298 -4.64 4.43 -6.76
N GLU A 299 -3.97 5.58 -6.54
CA GLU A 299 -3.37 6.35 -7.62
C GLU A 299 -2.14 5.65 -8.18
N SER A 300 -1.25 5.15 -7.31
CA SER A 300 -0.03 4.47 -7.74
C SER A 300 -0.33 3.23 -8.57
N MET A 301 -1.33 2.43 -8.24
CA MET A 301 -1.72 1.28 -9.04
C MET A 301 -2.26 1.70 -10.42
N ALA A 302 -3.13 2.72 -10.47
CA ALA A 302 -3.63 3.26 -11.73
C ALA A 302 -2.49 3.79 -12.61
N GLN A 303 -1.52 4.50 -12.01
CA GLN A 303 -0.32 4.99 -12.71
C GLN A 303 0.54 3.83 -13.23
N MET A 304 0.80 2.79 -12.42
CA MET A 304 1.57 1.62 -12.84
C MET A 304 0.96 0.92 -14.05
N VAL A 305 -0.36 0.71 -14.04
CA VAL A 305 -1.09 0.13 -15.19
C VAL A 305 -0.92 1.02 -16.43
N LYS A 306 -1.09 2.34 -16.26
CA LYS A 306 -0.94 3.31 -17.35
C LYS A 306 0.48 3.32 -17.93
N GLU A 307 1.52 3.34 -17.08
CA GLU A 307 2.92 3.37 -17.55
C GLU A 307 3.30 2.13 -18.37
N VAL A 308 2.87 0.95 -17.91
CA VAL A 308 3.09 -0.29 -18.68
C VAL A 308 2.32 -0.26 -20.00
N LYS A 309 1.05 0.18 -19.97
CA LYS A 309 0.22 0.33 -21.18
C LYS A 309 0.86 1.27 -22.18
N ASP A 310 1.21 2.49 -21.76
CA ASP A 310 1.83 3.49 -22.62
C ASP A 310 3.20 3.00 -23.16
N GLY A 311 3.92 2.20 -22.37
CA GLY A 311 5.20 1.65 -22.76
C GLY A 311 5.12 0.58 -23.84
N ILE A 312 4.06 -0.24 -23.85
CA ILE A 312 3.87 -1.29 -24.86
C ILE A 312 3.16 -0.79 -26.13
N GLU A 313 2.55 0.38 -26.12
CA GLU A 313 1.87 1.01 -27.26
C GLU A 313 2.80 1.87 -28.11
N LYS A 314 4.04 2.09 -27.69
CA LYS A 314 5.08 2.79 -28.46
C LYS A 314 5.64 1.90 -29.57
#